data_3d7d1be5301b83a2199be679ec2cc016
#
_entry.id   3d7d1be5301b83a2199be679ec2cc016
#
_cell.length_a   1.000
_cell.length_b   1.000
_cell.length_c   1.000
_cell.angle_alpha   90.00
_cell.angle_beta   90.00
_cell.angle_gamma   90.00
#
_symmetry.space_group_name_H-M   'P 1'
#
loop_
_entity.id
_entity.type
_entity.pdbx_description
1 polymer ?
#
loop_
_entity_poly.entity_id
_entity_poly.type
_entity_poly.pdbx_seq_one_letter_code
_entity_poly.pdbx_strand_id
1 'polypeptide(L)'
;FHRGGQDIGFAMPVIFTTEDGKCFIMEFCVYPEFRGSGTGKACAAALLDWAKKHGARYAELNYGGKERRRHFWESVGFIENGADQWGEPLMLLPPEEDVPITVELLTDPEDWQLKKLENGFLREIGEAPSTEETQEQLAQAIRDGKITFFAARRGYRAVGMCSVSRCFSTFTCTDVGIFDDFYIEPVFRKKGTARLLAQAAQEWCKENALASLTVTCAPCDEGMYQALGFDTHLGKAFAHLG
;
A
#
# COMPACT_ATOMS: atom_id res chain seq x y z
N PHE A 1 -24.44 -12.40 -15.23
CA PHE A 1 -23.97 -13.74 -15.62
C PHE A 1 -25.12 -14.51 -16.24
N HIS A 2 -24.84 -15.14 -17.35
CA HIS A 2 -25.85 -15.83 -18.16
C HIS A 2 -25.41 -17.25 -18.51
N ARG A 3 -26.28 -18.24 -18.38
CA ARG A 3 -26.01 -19.64 -18.70
C ARG A 3 -27.26 -20.33 -19.24
N GLY A 4 -27.16 -20.93 -20.46
CA GLY A 4 -28.25 -21.68 -21.05
C GLY A 4 -29.58 -20.91 -21.26
N GLY A 5 -29.48 -19.61 -21.57
CA GLY A 5 -30.68 -18.77 -21.76
C GLY A 5 -31.28 -18.17 -20.47
N GLN A 6 -30.62 -18.37 -19.32
CA GLN A 6 -31.10 -17.87 -18.03
C GLN A 6 -30.05 -16.98 -17.34
N ASP A 7 -30.50 -15.93 -16.66
CA ASP A 7 -29.69 -15.16 -15.76
C ASP A 7 -29.44 -15.93 -14.46
N ILE A 8 -28.17 -16.11 -14.09
CA ILE A 8 -27.77 -16.91 -12.95
C ILE A 8 -27.15 -16.05 -11.83
N GLY A 9 -26.98 -14.74 -12.08
CA GLY A 9 -26.38 -13.80 -11.13
C GLY A 9 -25.91 -12.53 -11.81
N PHE A 10 -25.33 -11.63 -11.04
CA PHE A 10 -24.78 -10.37 -11.54
C PHE A 10 -23.52 -9.95 -10.78
N ALA A 11 -22.79 -9.01 -11.35
CA ALA A 11 -21.71 -8.29 -10.68
C ALA A 11 -21.75 -6.81 -11.07
N MET A 12 -21.24 -5.95 -10.18
CA MET A 12 -21.09 -4.51 -10.41
C MET A 12 -19.64 -4.12 -10.18
N PRO A 13 -18.77 -4.23 -11.20
CA PRO A 13 -17.39 -3.75 -11.12
C PRO A 13 -17.29 -2.30 -11.56
N VAL A 14 -16.33 -1.57 -10.98
CA VAL A 14 -15.84 -0.27 -11.45
C VAL A 14 -14.38 -0.43 -11.83
N ILE A 15 -13.98 0.02 -13.03
CA ILE A 15 -12.59 -0.04 -13.49
C ILE A 15 -12.04 1.38 -13.60
N PHE A 16 -10.98 1.68 -12.84
CA PHE A 16 -10.32 2.98 -12.80
C PHE A 16 -9.21 3.02 -13.86
N THR A 17 -9.61 3.08 -15.14
CA THR A 17 -8.70 2.99 -16.29
C THR A 17 -7.76 4.19 -16.44
N THR A 18 -8.14 5.36 -15.91
CA THR A 18 -7.34 6.60 -15.93
C THR A 18 -6.41 6.73 -14.73
N GLU A 19 -6.46 5.77 -13.80
CA GLU A 19 -5.61 5.71 -12.62
C GLU A 19 -4.65 4.52 -12.71
N ASP A 20 -4.66 3.65 -11.71
CA ASP A 20 -3.77 2.48 -11.62
C ASP A 20 -4.33 1.19 -12.23
N GLY A 21 -5.49 1.26 -12.88
CA GLY A 21 -6.16 0.10 -13.50
C GLY A 21 -6.83 -0.81 -12.48
N LYS A 22 -7.21 -0.31 -11.33
CA LYS A 22 -7.98 -1.05 -10.32
C LYS A 22 -9.35 -1.44 -10.85
N CYS A 23 -9.72 -2.72 -10.70
CA CYS A 23 -11.11 -3.16 -10.77
C CYS A 23 -11.66 -3.32 -9.35
N PHE A 24 -12.54 -2.44 -8.92
CA PHE A 24 -13.22 -2.59 -7.64
C PHE A 24 -14.55 -3.32 -7.83
N ILE A 25 -14.71 -4.49 -7.18
CA ILE A 25 -15.93 -5.29 -7.27
C ILE A 25 -16.87 -4.85 -6.16
N MET A 26 -17.83 -3.98 -6.50
CA MET A 26 -18.81 -3.45 -5.54
C MET A 26 -19.82 -4.51 -5.13
N GLU A 27 -20.34 -5.24 -6.11
CA GLU A 27 -21.32 -6.30 -5.87
C GLU A 27 -21.00 -7.54 -6.68
N PHE A 28 -21.24 -8.71 -6.08
CA PHE A 28 -21.13 -10.00 -6.74
C PHE A 28 -22.18 -10.94 -6.18
N CYS A 29 -23.07 -11.42 -7.01
CA CYS A 29 -24.14 -12.30 -6.62
C CYS A 29 -24.35 -13.43 -7.62
N VAL A 30 -24.42 -14.67 -7.12
CA VAL A 30 -24.99 -15.81 -7.82
C VAL A 30 -26.31 -16.14 -7.13
N TYR A 31 -27.39 -16.25 -7.91
CA TYR A 31 -28.71 -16.53 -7.36
C TYR A 31 -28.73 -17.86 -6.63
N PRO A 32 -29.52 -17.97 -5.53
CA PRO A 32 -29.47 -19.14 -4.64
C PRO A 32 -29.60 -20.47 -5.35
N GLU A 33 -30.51 -20.59 -6.32
CA GLU A 33 -30.82 -21.79 -7.08
C GLU A 33 -29.67 -22.26 -7.98
N PHE A 34 -28.71 -21.36 -8.29
CA PHE A 34 -27.55 -21.68 -9.14
C PHE A 34 -26.26 -21.85 -8.34
N ARG A 35 -26.32 -21.76 -7.01
CA ARG A 35 -25.15 -21.92 -6.14
C ARG A 35 -24.73 -23.39 -6.05
N GLY A 36 -23.48 -23.58 -5.71
CA GLY A 36 -22.85 -24.91 -5.67
C GLY A 36 -22.17 -25.28 -6.99
N SER A 37 -21.62 -26.49 -7.07
CA SER A 37 -20.97 -27.07 -8.25
C SER A 37 -19.96 -26.14 -8.97
N GLY A 38 -19.30 -25.23 -8.22
CA GLY A 38 -18.31 -24.32 -8.80
C GLY A 38 -18.87 -23.10 -9.53
N THR A 39 -20.20 -22.89 -9.61
CA THR A 39 -20.81 -21.77 -10.35
C THR A 39 -20.25 -20.42 -9.93
N GLY A 40 -20.08 -20.17 -8.62
CA GLY A 40 -19.53 -18.90 -8.12
C GLY A 40 -18.11 -18.64 -8.63
N LYS A 41 -17.25 -19.65 -8.61
CA LYS A 41 -15.87 -19.53 -9.13
C LYS A 41 -15.85 -19.27 -10.63
N ALA A 42 -16.72 -19.95 -11.41
CA ALA A 42 -16.83 -19.72 -12.84
C ALA A 42 -17.31 -18.29 -13.15
N CYS A 43 -18.27 -17.77 -12.39
CA CYS A 43 -18.73 -16.38 -12.52
C CYS A 43 -17.63 -15.38 -12.15
N ALA A 44 -16.87 -15.64 -11.09
CA ALA A 44 -15.76 -14.77 -10.68
C ALA A 44 -14.63 -14.76 -11.74
N ALA A 45 -14.27 -15.93 -12.29
CA ALA A 45 -13.29 -16.02 -13.37
C ALA A 45 -13.76 -15.24 -14.61
N ALA A 46 -15.01 -15.40 -15.02
CA ALA A 46 -15.58 -14.66 -16.14
C ALA A 46 -15.58 -13.14 -15.92
N LEU A 47 -15.86 -12.69 -14.69
CA LEU A 47 -15.79 -11.29 -14.31
C LEU A 47 -14.35 -10.75 -14.42
N LEU A 48 -13.39 -11.47 -13.90
CA LEU A 48 -11.97 -11.07 -13.91
C LEU A 48 -11.43 -11.03 -15.35
N ASP A 49 -11.76 -12.03 -16.17
CA ASP A 49 -11.42 -12.02 -17.60
C ASP A 49 -12.04 -10.84 -18.35
N TRP A 50 -13.29 -10.54 -18.05
CA TRP A 50 -13.96 -9.38 -18.61
C TRP A 50 -13.28 -8.08 -18.16
N ALA A 51 -13.01 -7.93 -16.89
CA ALA A 51 -12.33 -6.77 -16.32
C ALA A 51 -10.94 -6.56 -16.95
N LYS A 52 -10.14 -7.62 -17.10
CA LYS A 52 -8.82 -7.57 -17.77
C LYS A 52 -8.94 -7.07 -19.21
N LYS A 53 -9.92 -7.55 -19.97
CA LYS A 53 -10.18 -7.09 -21.35
C LYS A 53 -10.61 -5.62 -21.42
N HIS A 54 -11.14 -5.06 -20.33
CA HIS A 54 -11.57 -3.66 -20.23
C HIS A 54 -10.56 -2.77 -19.49
N GLY A 55 -9.30 -3.21 -19.36
CA GLY A 55 -8.19 -2.41 -18.85
C GLY A 55 -7.89 -2.57 -17.37
N ALA A 56 -8.56 -3.51 -16.68
CA ALA A 56 -8.18 -3.83 -15.31
C ALA A 56 -6.81 -4.51 -15.25
N ARG A 57 -6.00 -4.09 -14.29
CA ARG A 57 -4.64 -4.64 -14.03
C ARG A 57 -4.58 -5.47 -12.77
N TYR A 58 -5.51 -5.23 -11.84
CA TYR A 58 -5.70 -5.97 -10.59
C TYR A 58 -7.15 -5.75 -10.11
N ALA A 59 -7.56 -6.50 -9.08
CA ALA A 59 -8.90 -6.37 -8.53
C ALA A 59 -8.88 -6.23 -7.01
N GLU A 60 -9.77 -5.41 -6.49
CA GLU A 60 -10.04 -5.24 -5.06
C GLU A 60 -11.52 -5.39 -4.76
N LEU A 61 -11.83 -5.78 -3.53
CA LEU A 61 -13.19 -5.82 -3.01
C LEU A 61 -13.20 -5.77 -1.48
N ASN A 62 -14.37 -5.39 -0.92
CA ASN A 62 -14.68 -5.56 0.50
C ASN A 62 -15.53 -6.81 0.67
N TYR A 63 -15.13 -7.70 1.57
CA TYR A 63 -15.93 -8.91 1.84
C TYR A 63 -16.92 -8.75 3.00
N GLY A 64 -16.95 -7.56 3.65
CA GLY A 64 -17.86 -7.21 4.74
C GLY A 64 -17.67 -8.06 6.00
N GLY A 65 -16.44 -8.46 6.29
CA GLY A 65 -16.05 -9.19 7.51
C GLY A 65 -16.66 -10.59 7.68
N LYS A 66 -17.32 -11.14 6.64
CA LYS A 66 -17.98 -12.47 6.73
C LYS A 66 -17.04 -13.57 6.28
N GLU A 67 -16.68 -14.47 7.18
CA GLU A 67 -15.76 -15.59 6.97
C GLU A 67 -16.06 -16.41 5.70
N ARG A 68 -17.34 -16.73 5.46
CA ARG A 68 -17.75 -17.47 4.24
C ARG A 68 -17.42 -16.71 2.96
N ARG A 69 -17.52 -15.37 2.96
CA ARG A 69 -17.18 -14.54 1.78
C ARG A 69 -15.66 -14.48 1.62
N ARG A 70 -14.91 -14.35 2.70
CA ARG A 70 -13.46 -14.38 2.72
C ARG A 70 -12.95 -15.67 2.07
N HIS A 71 -13.36 -16.84 2.57
CA HIS A 71 -12.96 -18.14 2.02
C HIS A 71 -13.34 -18.31 0.54
N PHE A 72 -14.48 -17.77 0.12
CA PHE A 72 -14.85 -17.80 -1.29
C PHE A 72 -13.82 -17.03 -2.13
N TRP A 73 -13.50 -15.79 -1.76
CA TRP A 73 -12.58 -14.95 -2.53
C TRP A 73 -11.12 -15.44 -2.44
N GLU A 74 -10.70 -15.98 -1.31
CA GLU A 74 -9.41 -16.70 -1.19
C GLU A 74 -9.34 -17.85 -2.21
N SER A 75 -10.42 -18.59 -2.37
CA SER A 75 -10.50 -19.71 -3.34
C SER A 75 -10.48 -19.27 -4.80
N VAL A 76 -10.63 -17.97 -5.07
CA VAL A 76 -10.50 -17.33 -6.39
C VAL A 76 -9.09 -16.72 -6.57
N GLY A 77 -8.31 -16.62 -5.48
CA GLY A 77 -6.94 -16.09 -5.51
C GLY A 77 -6.76 -14.73 -4.84
N PHE A 78 -7.82 -14.16 -4.27
CA PHE A 78 -7.70 -12.92 -3.50
C PHE A 78 -7.00 -13.17 -2.17
N ILE A 79 -6.28 -12.17 -1.69
CA ILE A 79 -5.52 -12.16 -0.43
C ILE A 79 -5.97 -10.97 0.40
N GLU A 80 -6.09 -11.14 1.72
CA GLU A 80 -6.40 -10.00 2.61
C GLU A 80 -5.33 -8.93 2.52
N ASN A 81 -5.75 -7.66 2.42
CA ASN A 81 -4.88 -6.51 2.23
C ASN A 81 -5.29 -5.32 3.12
N GLY A 82 -5.43 -5.57 4.41
CA GLY A 82 -5.80 -4.55 5.39
C GLY A 82 -7.27 -4.16 5.31
N ALA A 83 -7.55 -2.86 5.40
CA ALA A 83 -8.90 -2.31 5.35
C ALA A 83 -8.94 -1.02 4.52
N ASP A 84 -10.13 -0.62 4.08
CA ASP A 84 -10.34 0.65 3.41
C ASP A 84 -10.41 1.84 4.40
N GLN A 85 -10.68 3.03 3.89
CA GLN A 85 -10.76 4.27 4.68
C GLN A 85 -11.91 4.28 5.70
N TRP A 86 -12.88 3.38 5.57
CA TRP A 86 -14.00 3.22 6.52
C TRP A 86 -13.79 2.07 7.50
N GLY A 87 -12.64 1.37 7.42
CA GLY A 87 -12.31 0.23 8.26
C GLY A 87 -12.86 -1.10 7.76
N GLU A 88 -13.49 -1.14 6.57
CA GLU A 88 -14.01 -2.39 5.99
C GLU A 88 -12.84 -3.23 5.41
N PRO A 89 -12.80 -4.54 5.75
CA PRO A 89 -11.68 -5.38 5.34
C PRO A 89 -11.62 -5.54 3.82
N LEU A 90 -10.43 -5.28 3.27
CA LEU A 90 -10.11 -5.39 1.86
C LEU A 90 -9.49 -6.72 1.50
N MET A 91 -9.82 -7.20 0.31
CA MET A 91 -9.08 -8.26 -0.36
C MET A 91 -8.55 -7.77 -1.70
N LEU A 92 -7.35 -8.18 -2.06
CA LEU A 92 -6.64 -7.83 -3.27
C LEU A 92 -6.34 -9.09 -4.08
N LEU A 93 -6.67 -9.08 -5.38
CA LEU A 93 -6.05 -9.93 -6.38
C LEU A 93 -4.92 -9.13 -7.01
N PRO A 94 -3.65 -9.40 -6.66
CA PRO A 94 -2.53 -8.54 -7.05
C PRO A 94 -2.27 -8.61 -8.56
N PRO A 95 -1.53 -7.61 -9.12
CA PRO A 95 -0.97 -7.71 -10.48
C PRO A 95 -0.11 -8.96 -10.64
N GLU A 96 0.06 -9.39 -11.89
CA GLU A 96 0.87 -10.57 -12.25
C GLU A 96 2.29 -10.51 -11.62
N GLU A 97 2.84 -11.65 -11.23
CA GLU A 97 4.09 -11.71 -10.43
C GLU A 97 5.34 -11.28 -11.20
N ASP A 98 5.31 -11.29 -12.52
CA ASP A 98 6.41 -10.89 -13.40
C ASP A 98 6.62 -9.37 -13.49
N VAL A 99 5.68 -8.56 -12.96
CA VAL A 99 5.87 -7.10 -12.90
C VAL A 99 6.81 -6.75 -11.75
N PRO A 100 8.01 -6.22 -12.02
CA PRO A 100 8.98 -5.89 -10.98
C PRO A 100 8.48 -4.75 -10.09
N ILE A 101 8.96 -4.74 -8.83
CA ILE A 101 8.79 -3.59 -7.94
C ILE A 101 9.92 -2.60 -8.25
N THR A 102 9.54 -1.35 -8.50
CA THR A 102 10.47 -0.21 -8.65
C THR A 102 10.25 0.79 -7.52
N VAL A 103 11.24 1.60 -7.21
CA VAL A 103 11.13 2.69 -6.24
C VAL A 103 11.38 4.00 -6.95
N GLU A 104 10.55 4.99 -6.68
CA GLU A 104 10.67 6.35 -7.22
C GLU A 104 10.46 7.38 -6.13
N LEU A 105 10.98 8.59 -6.37
CA LEU A 105 10.66 9.77 -5.57
C LEU A 105 9.23 10.23 -5.87
N LEU A 106 8.46 10.48 -4.82
CA LEU A 106 7.17 11.16 -4.95
C LEU A 106 7.41 12.67 -5.03
N THR A 107 7.19 13.23 -6.20
CA THR A 107 7.36 14.66 -6.49
C THR A 107 6.05 15.43 -6.46
N ASP A 108 4.92 14.75 -6.61
CA ASP A 108 3.59 15.32 -6.52
C ASP A 108 3.03 15.11 -5.10
N PRO A 109 2.93 16.19 -4.29
CA PRO A 109 2.40 16.08 -2.94
C PRO A 109 0.90 15.76 -2.88
N GLU A 110 0.18 15.91 -4.00
CA GLU A 110 -1.24 15.60 -4.13
C GLU A 110 -1.50 14.17 -4.66
N ASP A 111 -0.45 13.34 -4.80
CA ASP A 111 -0.60 11.96 -5.27
C ASP A 111 -1.54 11.18 -4.34
N TRP A 112 -2.71 10.81 -4.86
CA TRP A 112 -3.74 10.08 -4.12
C TRP A 112 -3.25 8.71 -3.60
N GLN A 113 -2.23 8.11 -4.23
CA GLN A 113 -1.65 6.84 -3.78
C GLN A 113 -0.77 7.03 -2.55
N LEU A 114 -0.07 8.19 -2.43
CA LEU A 114 0.63 8.56 -1.20
C LEU A 114 -0.36 8.64 -0.05
N LYS A 115 -1.43 9.41 -0.22
CA LYS A 115 -2.50 9.54 0.78
C LYS A 115 -3.09 8.20 1.21
N LYS A 116 -3.27 7.28 0.27
CA LYS A 116 -3.74 5.91 0.54
C LYS A 116 -2.75 5.14 1.41
N LEU A 117 -1.45 5.20 1.10
CA LEU A 117 -0.40 4.51 1.86
C LEU A 117 -0.23 5.10 3.25
N GLU A 118 -0.28 6.42 3.39
CA GLU A 118 -0.25 7.11 4.69
C GLU A 118 -1.41 6.69 5.59
N ASN A 119 -2.62 6.67 5.05
CA ASN A 119 -3.79 6.22 5.81
C ASN A 119 -3.69 4.72 6.18
N GLY A 120 -3.01 3.92 5.36
CA GLY A 120 -2.65 2.54 5.68
C GLY A 120 -1.68 2.45 6.85
N PHE A 121 -0.64 3.28 6.83
CA PHE A 121 0.35 3.41 7.90
C PHE A 121 -0.28 3.87 9.22
N LEU A 122 -1.00 5.00 9.21
CA LEU A 122 -1.68 5.54 10.40
C LEU A 122 -2.60 4.50 11.05
N ARG A 123 -3.37 3.79 10.25
CA ARG A 123 -4.23 2.72 10.76
C ARG A 123 -3.45 1.59 11.42
N GLU A 124 -2.31 1.20 10.85
CA GLU A 124 -1.48 0.12 11.38
C GLU A 124 -0.89 0.47 12.75
N ILE A 125 -0.53 1.74 12.96
CA ILE A 125 -0.03 2.23 14.25
C ILE A 125 -1.15 2.64 15.22
N GLY A 126 -2.42 2.51 14.83
CA GLY A 126 -3.59 2.80 15.67
C GLY A 126 -4.01 4.26 15.71
N GLU A 127 -3.52 5.07 14.77
CA GLU A 127 -3.85 6.49 14.63
C GLU A 127 -5.08 6.71 13.73
N ALA A 128 -5.70 7.88 13.89
CA ALA A 128 -6.81 8.30 13.04
C ALA A 128 -6.32 8.61 11.61
N PRO A 129 -7.17 8.41 10.59
CA PRO A 129 -6.84 8.81 9.22
C PRO A 129 -6.52 10.31 9.14
N SER A 130 -5.65 10.67 8.20
CA SER A 130 -5.28 12.07 7.94
C SER A 130 -6.50 12.91 7.55
N THR A 131 -6.60 14.13 8.08
CA THR A 131 -7.62 15.13 7.72
C THR A 131 -7.17 15.93 6.50
N GLU A 132 -8.07 16.70 5.89
CA GLU A 132 -7.71 17.62 4.82
C GLU A 132 -6.65 18.64 5.27
N GLU A 133 -6.76 19.13 6.51
CA GLU A 133 -5.79 20.07 7.08
C GLU A 133 -4.40 19.45 7.25
N THR A 134 -4.30 18.24 7.81
CA THR A 134 -3.00 17.56 7.97
C THR A 134 -2.39 17.16 6.63
N GLN A 135 -3.21 16.84 5.64
CA GLN A 135 -2.76 16.55 4.28
C GLN A 135 -2.18 17.79 3.60
N GLU A 136 -2.82 18.97 3.74
CA GLU A 136 -2.27 20.22 3.20
C GLU A 136 -0.97 20.61 3.90
N GLN A 137 -0.87 20.42 5.22
CA GLN A 137 0.38 20.64 5.96
C GLN A 137 1.51 19.73 5.46
N LEU A 138 1.22 18.46 5.20
CA LEU A 138 2.17 17.52 4.65
C LEU A 138 2.58 17.90 3.22
N ALA A 139 1.60 18.21 2.37
CA ALA A 139 1.86 18.68 1.00
C ALA A 139 2.77 19.92 1.01
N GLN A 140 2.55 20.86 1.93
CA GLN A 140 3.43 22.02 2.08
C GLN A 140 4.83 21.62 2.55
N ALA A 141 4.97 20.67 3.49
CA ALA A 141 6.27 20.18 3.94
C ALA A 141 7.07 19.50 2.82
N ILE A 142 6.39 18.78 1.92
CA ILE A 142 7.00 18.19 0.73
C ILE A 142 7.48 19.30 -0.24
N ARG A 143 6.63 20.30 -0.53
CA ARG A 143 7.00 21.45 -1.39
C ARG A 143 8.18 22.23 -0.84
N ASP A 144 8.25 22.37 0.48
CA ASP A 144 9.36 23.06 1.18
C ASP A 144 10.66 22.21 1.23
N GLY A 145 10.64 20.96 0.78
CA GLY A 145 11.77 20.05 0.86
C GLY A 145 12.16 19.62 2.29
N LYS A 146 11.24 19.76 3.25
CA LYS A 146 11.44 19.34 4.65
C LYS A 146 11.35 17.82 4.78
N ILE A 147 10.53 17.18 3.96
CA ILE A 147 10.33 15.74 3.91
C ILE A 147 10.29 15.27 2.46
N THR A 148 10.87 14.12 2.20
CA THR A 148 10.92 13.48 0.89
C THR A 148 10.34 12.09 0.99
N PHE A 149 9.37 11.75 0.14
CA PHE A 149 8.77 10.43 0.10
C PHE A 149 9.31 9.59 -1.05
N PHE A 150 9.40 8.29 -0.78
CA PHE A 150 9.74 7.24 -1.75
C PHE A 150 8.56 6.29 -1.85
N ALA A 151 8.11 6.00 -3.06
CA ALA A 151 7.08 5.02 -3.32
C ALA A 151 7.64 3.79 -4.00
N ALA A 152 7.36 2.62 -3.42
CA ALA A 152 7.53 1.35 -4.13
C ALA A 152 6.30 1.11 -4.98
N ARG A 153 6.50 0.89 -6.29
CA ARG A 153 5.42 0.62 -7.25
C ARG A 153 5.55 -0.77 -7.85
N ARG A 154 4.42 -1.40 -8.03
CA ARG A 154 4.27 -2.59 -8.87
C ARG A 154 3.36 -2.24 -10.04
N GLY A 155 3.96 -1.97 -11.19
CA GLY A 155 3.28 -1.32 -12.30
C GLY A 155 2.81 0.09 -11.90
N TYR A 156 1.52 0.37 -12.05
CA TYR A 156 0.94 1.68 -11.69
C TYR A 156 0.50 1.80 -10.22
N ARG A 157 0.49 0.68 -9.47
CA ARG A 157 0.07 0.67 -8.07
C ARG A 157 1.22 0.97 -7.14
N ALA A 158 1.10 1.99 -6.30
CA ALA A 158 1.97 2.16 -5.15
C ALA A 158 1.61 1.14 -4.08
N VAL A 159 2.60 0.36 -3.65
CA VAL A 159 2.45 -0.80 -2.75
C VAL A 159 3.20 -0.63 -1.43
N GLY A 160 3.98 0.44 -1.30
CA GLY A 160 4.69 0.79 -0.07
C GLY A 160 5.35 2.14 -0.19
N MET A 161 5.72 2.72 0.94
CA MET A 161 6.38 4.00 1.04
C MET A 161 7.36 4.05 2.19
N CYS A 162 8.26 5.01 2.15
CA CYS A 162 8.99 5.52 3.29
C CYS A 162 9.26 7.01 3.08
N SER A 163 9.61 7.72 4.15
CA SER A 163 10.00 9.11 4.08
C SER A 163 11.39 9.36 4.65
N VAL A 164 11.99 10.48 4.28
CA VAL A 164 13.17 11.04 4.88
C VAL A 164 12.92 12.51 5.21
N SER A 165 12.87 12.83 6.48
CA SER A 165 12.85 14.20 6.99
C SER A 165 14.26 14.74 7.15
N ARG A 166 14.49 16.02 6.75
CA ARG A 166 15.78 16.69 6.92
C ARG A 166 15.82 17.46 8.22
N CYS A 167 16.92 17.36 8.93
CA CYS A 167 17.20 18.24 10.04
C CYS A 167 18.68 18.61 10.07
N PHE A 168 19.01 19.81 10.61
CA PHE A 168 20.40 20.26 10.75
C PHE A 168 21.00 19.70 12.03
N SER A 169 22.14 19.04 11.93
CA SER A 169 22.91 18.54 13.06
C SER A 169 24.02 19.51 13.43
N THR A 170 23.98 20.04 14.65
CA THR A 170 25.06 20.89 15.17
C THR A 170 26.36 20.10 15.44
N PHE A 171 26.26 18.78 15.56
CA PHE A 171 27.42 17.91 15.77
C PHE A 171 28.26 17.76 14.49
N THR A 172 27.63 17.58 13.35
CA THR A 172 28.29 17.48 12.04
C THR A 172 28.33 18.81 11.30
N CYS A 173 27.57 19.84 11.77
CA CYS A 173 27.33 21.12 11.08
C CYS A 173 26.83 20.95 9.64
N THR A 174 26.01 19.93 9.41
CA THR A 174 25.38 19.64 8.11
C THR A 174 24.03 18.97 8.32
N ASP A 175 23.31 18.76 7.22
CA ASP A 175 22.03 18.06 7.26
C ASP A 175 22.18 16.57 7.54
N VAL A 176 21.24 16.03 8.29
CA VAL A 176 21.05 14.61 8.54
C VAL A 176 19.62 14.22 8.18
N GLY A 177 19.39 12.94 7.91
CA GLY A 177 18.08 12.38 7.59
C GLY A 177 17.49 11.59 8.76
N ILE A 178 16.17 11.64 8.89
CA ILE A 178 15.38 10.74 9.73
C ILE A 178 14.52 9.91 8.80
N PHE A 179 14.71 8.58 8.83
CA PHE A 179 13.90 7.62 8.09
C PHE A 179 12.62 7.35 8.87
N ASP A 180 11.47 7.58 8.24
CA ASP A 180 10.17 7.48 8.89
C ASP A 180 9.08 7.00 7.92
N ASP A 181 7.81 6.97 8.36
CA ASP A 181 6.60 6.63 7.58
C ASP A 181 6.75 5.34 6.76
N PHE A 182 7.41 4.33 7.34
CA PHE A 182 7.73 3.10 6.64
C PHE A 182 6.56 2.14 6.63
N TYR A 183 5.91 2.04 5.47
CA TYR A 183 4.73 1.20 5.29
C TYR A 183 4.80 0.40 3.99
N ILE A 184 4.36 -0.85 4.06
CA ILE A 184 4.18 -1.73 2.90
C ILE A 184 2.85 -2.43 3.04
N GLU A 185 2.03 -2.39 2.00
CA GLU A 185 0.76 -3.12 1.97
C GLU A 185 0.98 -4.61 2.31
N PRO A 186 0.13 -5.24 3.13
CA PRO A 186 0.36 -6.58 3.66
C PRO A 186 0.70 -7.63 2.60
N VAL A 187 0.02 -7.59 1.45
CA VAL A 187 0.22 -8.53 0.33
C VAL A 187 1.62 -8.45 -0.28
N PHE A 188 2.30 -7.31 -0.16
CA PHE A 188 3.62 -7.05 -0.75
C PHE A 188 4.77 -7.14 0.25
N ARG A 189 4.50 -7.53 1.50
CA ARG A 189 5.52 -7.78 2.53
C ARG A 189 6.29 -9.07 2.24
N LYS A 190 7.51 -9.16 2.78
CA LYS A 190 8.42 -10.33 2.64
C LYS A 190 8.79 -10.68 1.19
N LYS A 191 8.64 -9.72 0.26
CA LYS A 191 8.96 -9.86 -1.17
C LYS A 191 10.13 -8.94 -1.60
N GLY A 192 10.92 -8.46 -0.66
CA GLY A 192 12.07 -7.58 -0.93
C GLY A 192 11.75 -6.08 -1.00
N THR A 193 10.47 -5.69 -0.99
CA THR A 193 10.03 -4.28 -1.09
C THR A 193 10.67 -3.38 -0.03
N ALA A 194 10.78 -3.87 1.22
CA ALA A 194 11.42 -3.15 2.32
C ALA A 194 12.86 -2.75 2.00
N ARG A 195 13.63 -3.69 1.44
CA ARG A 195 15.03 -3.46 1.08
C ARG A 195 15.17 -2.43 -0.03
N LEU A 196 14.30 -2.49 -1.04
CA LEU A 196 14.32 -1.52 -2.14
C LEU A 196 14.03 -0.10 -1.65
N LEU A 197 13.05 0.08 -0.77
CA LEU A 197 12.73 1.39 -0.18
C LEU A 197 13.88 1.92 0.67
N ALA A 198 14.44 1.10 1.58
CA ALA A 198 15.54 1.50 2.43
C ALA A 198 16.81 1.85 1.60
N GLN A 199 17.12 1.07 0.57
CA GLN A 199 18.25 1.35 -0.34
C GLN A 199 18.05 2.68 -1.08
N ALA A 200 16.86 2.92 -1.63
CA ALA A 200 16.56 4.18 -2.32
C ALA A 200 16.73 5.40 -1.40
N ALA A 201 16.22 5.32 -0.16
CA ALA A 201 16.39 6.37 0.83
C ALA A 201 17.87 6.59 1.21
N GLN A 202 18.64 5.51 1.39
CA GLN A 202 20.08 5.58 1.71
C GLN A 202 20.90 6.17 0.54
N GLU A 203 20.59 5.78 -0.70
CA GLU A 203 21.23 6.32 -1.90
C GLU A 203 20.93 7.81 -2.06
N TRP A 204 19.66 8.18 -1.93
CA TRP A 204 19.25 9.58 -1.98
C TRP A 204 19.95 10.44 -0.90
N CYS A 205 20.10 9.93 0.33
CA CYS A 205 20.83 10.62 1.39
C CYS A 205 22.30 10.89 0.99
N LYS A 206 22.97 9.92 0.37
CA LYS A 206 24.35 10.09 -0.14
C LYS A 206 24.41 11.13 -1.26
N GLU A 207 23.51 11.07 -2.23
CA GLU A 207 23.44 12.01 -3.33
C GLU A 207 23.15 13.45 -2.89
N ASN A 208 22.39 13.61 -1.79
CA ASN A 208 22.07 14.91 -1.19
C ASN A 208 23.02 15.33 -0.06
N ALA A 209 24.17 14.63 0.10
CA ALA A 209 25.21 14.94 1.08
C ALA A 209 24.73 15.02 2.55
N LEU A 210 23.72 14.19 2.92
CA LEU A 210 23.33 14.06 4.32
C LEU A 210 24.39 13.23 5.07
N ALA A 211 24.81 13.71 6.25
CA ALA A 211 25.89 13.07 7.01
C ALA A 211 25.49 11.71 7.60
N SER A 212 24.21 11.50 7.86
CA SER A 212 23.67 10.23 8.37
C SER A 212 22.19 10.08 8.03
N LEU A 213 21.71 8.85 8.06
CA LEU A 213 20.27 8.51 8.05
C LEU A 213 19.99 7.68 9.31
N THR A 214 19.09 8.15 10.15
CA THR A 214 18.72 7.51 11.42
C THR A 214 17.29 7.02 11.39
N VAL A 215 16.97 6.01 12.19
CA VAL A 215 15.60 5.52 12.40
C VAL A 215 15.38 5.28 13.89
N THR A 216 14.20 5.62 14.36
CA THR A 216 13.72 5.22 15.69
C THR A 216 12.72 4.08 15.52
N CYS A 217 12.91 2.97 16.22
CA CYS A 217 12.03 1.80 16.08
C CYS A 217 11.70 1.17 17.43
N ALA A 218 10.62 0.39 17.45
CA ALA A 218 10.30 -0.46 18.59
C ALA A 218 11.35 -1.60 18.73
N PRO A 219 11.61 -2.10 19.95
CA PRO A 219 12.57 -3.19 20.14
C PRO A 219 12.28 -4.46 19.32
N CYS A 220 11.01 -4.74 19.02
CA CYS A 220 10.62 -5.88 18.19
C CYS A 220 11.02 -5.74 16.72
N ASP A 221 11.25 -4.52 16.23
CA ASP A 221 11.56 -4.22 14.84
C ASP A 221 13.07 -4.01 14.59
N GLU A 222 13.88 -3.99 15.66
CA GLU A 222 15.31 -3.74 15.58
C GLU A 222 16.02 -4.65 14.58
N GLY A 223 15.76 -5.95 14.63
CA GLY A 223 16.35 -6.92 13.70
C GLY A 223 15.97 -6.68 12.24
N MET A 224 14.77 -6.15 11.97
CA MET A 224 14.35 -5.77 10.63
C MET A 224 15.19 -4.59 10.13
N TYR A 225 15.31 -3.52 10.92
CA TYR A 225 16.08 -2.34 10.51
C TYR A 225 17.56 -2.62 10.37
N GLN A 226 18.15 -3.47 11.25
CA GLN A 226 19.52 -3.95 11.08
C GLN A 226 19.71 -4.67 9.74
N ALA A 227 18.78 -5.53 9.36
CA ALA A 227 18.82 -6.24 8.06
C ALA A 227 18.62 -5.29 6.85
N LEU A 228 18.12 -4.07 7.07
CA LEU A 228 17.99 -3.02 6.07
C LEU A 228 19.19 -2.07 6.01
N GLY A 229 20.23 -2.30 6.85
CA GLY A 229 21.47 -1.52 6.85
C GLY A 229 21.54 -0.42 7.90
N PHE A 230 20.63 -0.36 8.87
CA PHE A 230 20.73 0.50 10.05
C PHE A 230 21.43 -0.27 11.18
N ASP A 231 22.75 -0.41 11.07
CA ASP A 231 23.55 -1.33 11.89
C ASP A 231 24.22 -0.67 13.10
N THR A 232 24.16 0.65 13.20
CA THR A 232 24.81 1.41 14.28
C THR A 232 23.82 1.86 15.33
N HIS A 233 23.92 1.31 16.54
CA HIS A 233 23.05 1.69 17.65
C HIS A 233 23.48 3.04 18.25
N LEU A 234 22.59 4.04 18.25
CA LEU A 234 22.88 5.39 18.71
C LEU A 234 22.39 5.70 20.15
N GLY A 235 21.80 4.72 20.84
CA GLY A 235 21.24 4.89 22.17
C GLY A 235 19.71 4.77 22.20
N LYS A 236 19.10 5.23 23.29
CA LYS A 236 17.64 5.20 23.48
C LYS A 236 17.04 6.57 23.17
N ALA A 237 15.94 6.60 22.43
CA ALA A 237 15.15 7.81 22.24
C ALA A 237 14.13 7.98 23.36
N PHE A 238 13.86 9.24 23.74
CA PHE A 238 12.84 9.64 24.69
C PHE A 238 12.04 10.77 24.07
N ALA A 239 10.71 10.77 24.25
CA ALA A 239 9.83 11.83 23.81
C ALA A 239 9.16 12.50 25.03
N HIS A 240 8.97 13.82 24.97
CA HIS A 240 8.02 14.55 25.81
C HIS A 240 6.82 14.91 24.91
N LEU A 241 5.67 14.41 25.27
CA LEU A 241 4.43 14.69 24.54
C LEU A 241 3.71 15.84 25.23
N GLY A 242 3.38 16.89 24.48
CA GLY A 242 2.67 18.08 24.92
C GLY A 242 1.17 17.87 25.07
#